data_bd4f6cb89cbe72e0048ba0ccc80db48a
#
_entry.id   bd4f6cb89cbe72e0048ba0ccc80db48a
#
_cell.length_a   1.000
_cell.length_b   1.000
_cell.length_c   1.000
_cell.angle_alpha   90.00
_cell.angle_beta   90.00
_cell.angle_gamma   90.00
#
_symmetry.space_group_name_H-M   'P 1'
#
loop_
_entity.id
_entity.type
_entity.pdbx_description
1 polymer ?
#
loop_
_entity_poly.entity_id
_entity_poly.type
_entity_poly.pdbx_seq_one_letter_code
_entity_poly.pdbx_strand_id
1 'polypeptide(L)'
;PAPPVAAHAAALPASPPRPVPQPLTLSADHAYAARLTTAGTAGGPAWFAERWTLDGPEPYAVPLPLDQPEEPEADVVPLADGRVLIRRRVDADRHTFSLLYPTGPGTGELLLGALDCADLALLPPSPDGASVLALLPGARSTAVWLVAGGGFGPEHVADVPGRCSGGVWLDREGRLLALDRQLPGGGPVKAVVLDLERGGEVTPLLQITPESNDRLLTADADSGLLLVRSDAPGHDRLGWGVLGSCLPVRFPECLRAADATVTPFAVQPGQMLMPESCAVALRIDGATDSWVGLWRPAGRRLHQFAAPDGWAAGSGFWTREGVLHLPYAQEGAPCAVALLEAPVDEPRRAAVSGTGASGSTPAFGMCKPVPLGQAPLTGRTAPG
;
A
#
# COMPACT_ATOMS: atom_id res chain seq x y z
N PRO A 1 46.47 -55.52 -7.74
CA PRO A 1 45.95 -54.27 -7.24
C PRO A 1 44.56 -54.01 -7.82
N ALA A 2 43.57 -54.01 -6.92
CA ALA A 2 42.16 -53.77 -7.22
C ALA A 2 41.93 -52.24 -7.28
N PRO A 3 41.06 -51.73 -8.16
CA PRO A 3 40.72 -50.33 -8.18
C PRO A 3 39.81 -49.94 -7.03
N PRO A 4 39.84 -48.64 -6.58
CA PRO A 4 39.02 -48.22 -5.43
C PRO A 4 37.54 -48.08 -5.85
N VAL A 5 36.67 -48.61 -4.99
CA VAL A 5 35.23 -48.47 -5.08
C VAL A 5 34.84 -47.01 -4.76
N ALA A 6 34.28 -46.31 -5.75
CA ALA A 6 33.72 -44.99 -5.54
C ALA A 6 32.43 -45.06 -4.71
N ALA A 7 32.44 -44.48 -3.53
CA ALA A 7 31.27 -44.33 -2.69
C ALA A 7 30.33 -43.30 -3.35
N HIS A 8 29.15 -43.73 -3.80
CA HIS A 8 28.07 -42.86 -4.20
C HIS A 8 27.49 -42.17 -2.95
N ALA A 9 27.78 -40.89 -2.80
CA ALA A 9 27.06 -40.06 -1.84
C ALA A 9 25.62 -39.92 -2.34
N ALA A 10 24.68 -40.54 -1.62
CA ALA A 10 23.24 -40.35 -1.83
C ALA A 10 22.92 -38.87 -1.57
N ALA A 11 22.48 -38.15 -2.60
CA ALA A 11 21.95 -36.81 -2.44
C ALA A 11 20.72 -36.86 -1.51
N LEU A 12 20.77 -36.09 -0.43
CA LEU A 12 19.61 -35.88 0.43
C LEU A 12 18.46 -35.31 -0.40
N PRO A 13 17.20 -35.77 -0.20
CA PRO A 13 16.07 -35.24 -0.89
C PRO A 13 15.96 -33.74 -0.58
N ALA A 14 15.84 -32.92 -1.62
CA ALA A 14 15.62 -31.49 -1.49
C ALA A 14 14.36 -31.27 -0.63
N SER A 15 14.49 -30.46 0.42
CA SER A 15 13.32 -30.06 1.22
C SER A 15 12.27 -29.45 0.27
N PRO A 16 10.98 -29.77 0.44
CA PRO A 16 9.95 -29.15 -0.39
C PRO A 16 10.03 -27.63 -0.27
N PRO A 17 9.81 -26.88 -1.37
CA PRO A 17 9.83 -25.43 -1.33
C PRO A 17 8.84 -24.96 -0.27
N ARG A 18 9.30 -24.05 0.62
CA ARG A 18 8.40 -23.41 1.57
C ARG A 18 7.30 -22.69 0.77
N PRO A 19 6.03 -22.88 1.11
CA PRO A 19 4.95 -22.13 0.48
C PRO A 19 5.26 -20.64 0.63
N VAL A 20 5.15 -19.88 -0.48
CA VAL A 20 5.29 -18.43 -0.47
C VAL A 20 4.21 -17.88 0.46
N PRO A 21 4.56 -17.07 1.48
CA PRO A 21 3.55 -16.49 2.35
C PRO A 21 2.58 -15.67 1.51
N GLN A 22 1.28 -15.99 1.61
CA GLN A 22 0.26 -15.20 0.94
C GLN A 22 0.17 -13.82 1.60
N PRO A 23 -0.10 -12.75 0.83
CA PRO A 23 -0.23 -11.40 1.38
C PRO A 23 -1.37 -11.38 2.41
N LEU A 24 -1.17 -10.64 3.50
CA LEU A 24 -2.19 -10.36 4.49
C LEU A 24 -2.89 -9.06 4.09
N THR A 25 -4.18 -9.12 3.84
CA THR A 25 -5.02 -7.96 3.52
C THR A 25 -5.68 -7.43 4.79
N LEU A 26 -5.66 -6.11 5.00
CA LEU A 26 -6.27 -5.45 6.16
C LEU A 26 -7.66 -4.91 5.80
N SER A 27 -8.59 -4.90 6.76
CA SER A 27 -9.85 -4.15 6.64
C SER A 27 -9.60 -2.64 6.68
N ALA A 28 -10.55 -1.85 6.21
CA ALA A 28 -10.41 -0.40 6.14
C ALA A 28 -10.19 0.28 7.51
N ASP A 29 -10.76 -0.29 8.57
CA ASP A 29 -10.62 0.17 9.97
C ASP A 29 -9.46 -0.50 10.71
N HIS A 30 -8.75 -1.43 10.07
CA HIS A 30 -7.66 -2.24 10.61
C HIS A 30 -8.05 -3.17 11.78
N ALA A 31 -9.35 -3.33 12.04
CA ALA A 31 -9.83 -4.25 13.08
C ALA A 31 -9.62 -5.72 12.71
N TYR A 32 -9.64 -6.01 11.42
CA TYR A 32 -9.47 -7.34 10.88
C TYR A 32 -8.40 -7.41 9.81
N ALA A 33 -7.85 -8.61 9.64
CA ALA A 33 -7.04 -8.97 8.48
C ALA A 33 -7.46 -10.35 7.97
N ALA A 34 -7.12 -10.65 6.72
CA ALA A 34 -7.35 -11.98 6.14
C ALA A 34 -6.22 -12.40 5.23
N ARG A 35 -5.99 -13.70 5.15
CA ARG A 35 -5.06 -14.34 4.23
C ARG A 35 -5.55 -15.73 3.85
N LEU A 36 -4.98 -16.28 2.81
CA LEU A 36 -5.01 -17.74 2.60
C LEU A 36 -3.86 -18.37 3.37
N THR A 37 -4.13 -19.49 4.02
CA THR A 37 -3.14 -20.29 4.73
C THR A 37 -3.33 -21.76 4.43
N THR A 38 -2.40 -22.60 4.85
CA THR A 38 -2.45 -24.05 4.59
C THR A 38 -2.42 -24.84 5.88
N ALA A 39 -3.20 -25.94 5.91
CA ALA A 39 -3.00 -27.01 6.86
C ALA A 39 -2.37 -28.21 6.15
N GLY A 40 -1.42 -28.87 6.81
CA GLY A 40 -0.88 -30.14 6.35
C GLY A 40 -1.95 -31.23 6.48
N THR A 41 -2.29 -31.89 5.37
CA THR A 41 -3.16 -33.06 5.35
C THR A 41 -2.42 -34.26 4.75
N ALA A 42 -2.94 -35.47 4.94
CA ALA A 42 -2.36 -36.69 4.35
C ALA A 42 -2.34 -36.64 2.80
N GLY A 43 -3.14 -35.79 2.18
CA GLY A 43 -3.23 -35.56 0.71
C GLY A 43 -2.42 -34.39 0.17
N GLY A 44 -1.68 -33.66 1.03
CA GLY A 44 -0.95 -32.44 0.66
C GLY A 44 -1.45 -31.19 1.41
N PRO A 45 -0.95 -29.99 1.07
CA PRO A 45 -1.40 -28.75 1.67
C PRO A 45 -2.84 -28.44 1.23
N ALA A 46 -3.75 -28.31 2.20
CA ALA A 46 -5.11 -27.81 1.96
C ALA A 46 -5.17 -26.32 2.28
N TRP A 47 -5.55 -25.51 1.31
CA TRP A 47 -5.68 -24.07 1.47
C TRP A 47 -7.05 -23.69 2.04
N PHE A 48 -7.07 -22.68 2.91
CA PHE A 48 -8.30 -22.09 3.46
C PHE A 48 -8.10 -20.64 3.83
N ALA A 49 -9.19 -19.88 3.89
CA ALA A 49 -9.15 -18.52 4.38
C ALA A 49 -8.98 -18.48 5.90
N GLU A 50 -8.19 -17.57 6.40
CA GLU A 50 -7.99 -17.29 7.81
C GLU A 50 -8.23 -15.81 8.07
N ARG A 51 -9.10 -15.51 9.04
CA ARG A 51 -9.35 -14.14 9.51
C ARG A 51 -8.60 -13.88 10.80
N TRP A 52 -7.90 -12.78 10.86
CA TRP A 52 -7.28 -12.26 12.07
C TRP A 52 -8.15 -11.16 12.67
N THR A 53 -8.34 -11.18 13.99
CA THR A 53 -8.89 -10.06 14.75
C THR A 53 -7.71 -9.34 15.37
N LEU A 54 -7.49 -8.09 14.96
CA LEU A 54 -6.34 -7.27 15.38
C LEU A 54 -6.73 -6.24 16.44
N ASP A 55 -8.02 -5.91 16.51
CA ASP A 55 -8.59 -5.05 17.54
C ASP A 55 -8.81 -5.85 18.82
N GLY A 56 -8.34 -5.28 19.94
CA GLY A 56 -8.44 -5.92 21.24
C GLY A 56 -7.09 -6.12 21.93
N PRO A 57 -7.09 -6.60 23.19
CA PRO A 57 -5.88 -6.74 23.98
C PRO A 57 -4.95 -7.86 23.48
N GLU A 58 -5.50 -8.88 22.86
CA GLU A 58 -4.75 -10.02 22.30
C GLU A 58 -5.27 -10.34 20.90
N PRO A 59 -4.44 -10.19 19.85
CA PRO A 59 -4.79 -10.61 18.51
C PRO A 59 -5.01 -12.12 18.43
N TYR A 60 -5.98 -12.56 17.63
CA TYR A 60 -6.22 -13.99 17.41
C TYR A 60 -6.65 -14.28 15.98
N ALA A 61 -6.32 -15.49 15.51
CA ALA A 61 -6.69 -16.01 14.21
C ALA A 61 -7.91 -16.94 14.31
N VAL A 62 -8.81 -16.80 13.34
CA VAL A 62 -9.98 -17.68 13.18
C VAL A 62 -9.87 -18.34 11.80
N PRO A 63 -9.63 -19.65 11.73
CA PRO A 63 -9.66 -20.37 10.47
C PRO A 63 -11.10 -20.42 9.94
N LEU A 64 -11.25 -20.30 8.64
CA LEU A 64 -12.52 -20.34 7.92
C LEU A 64 -12.50 -21.44 6.85
N PRO A 65 -12.28 -22.72 7.23
CA PRO A 65 -12.28 -23.81 6.28
C PRO A 65 -13.71 -24.12 5.81
N LEU A 66 -13.83 -24.56 4.56
CA LEU A 66 -15.02 -25.15 4.00
C LEU A 66 -14.79 -26.65 3.74
N ASP A 67 -15.81 -27.34 3.25
CA ASP A 67 -15.75 -28.79 2.95
C ASP A 67 -14.71 -29.12 1.87
N GLN A 68 -14.43 -28.17 0.97
CA GLN A 68 -13.41 -28.30 -0.05
C GLN A 68 -12.29 -27.29 0.19
N PRO A 69 -11.01 -27.66 -0.05
CA PRO A 69 -9.90 -26.71 -0.02
C PRO A 69 -10.10 -25.59 -1.04
N GLU A 70 -9.58 -24.42 -0.71
CA GLU A 70 -9.50 -23.30 -1.64
C GLU A 70 -8.34 -23.48 -2.62
N GLU A 71 -8.43 -22.82 -3.78
CA GLU A 71 -7.32 -22.73 -4.71
C GLU A 71 -6.31 -21.66 -4.24
N PRO A 72 -4.99 -21.87 -4.46
CA PRO A 72 -3.95 -20.92 -4.05
C PRO A 72 -4.10 -19.51 -4.65
N GLU A 73 -4.78 -19.41 -5.80
CA GLU A 73 -5.04 -18.17 -6.53
C GLU A 73 -6.30 -17.43 -6.07
N ALA A 74 -7.03 -17.96 -5.08
CA ALA A 74 -8.15 -17.25 -4.50
C ALA A 74 -7.65 -16.00 -3.75
N ASP A 75 -8.38 -14.88 -3.88
CA ASP A 75 -8.09 -13.65 -3.13
C ASP A 75 -9.07 -13.50 -1.97
N VAL A 76 -8.58 -12.94 -0.87
CA VAL A 76 -9.38 -12.66 0.31
C VAL A 76 -9.27 -11.20 0.74
N VAL A 77 -10.42 -10.61 1.09
CA VAL A 77 -10.52 -9.22 1.56
C VAL A 77 -11.41 -9.18 2.80
N PRO A 78 -10.88 -8.79 3.96
CA PRO A 78 -11.67 -8.67 5.19
C PRO A 78 -12.52 -7.39 5.15
N LEU A 79 -13.75 -7.47 5.65
CA LEU A 79 -14.64 -6.34 5.84
C LEU A 79 -14.62 -5.86 7.30
N ALA A 80 -15.09 -4.64 7.56
CA ALA A 80 -15.12 -4.05 8.90
C ALA A 80 -16.09 -4.76 9.86
N ASP A 81 -17.06 -5.52 9.34
CA ASP A 81 -17.97 -6.34 10.14
C ASP A 81 -17.41 -7.74 10.48
N GLY A 82 -16.16 -8.01 10.11
CA GLY A 82 -15.47 -9.27 10.37
C GLY A 82 -15.80 -10.41 9.41
N ARG A 83 -16.61 -10.18 8.38
CA ARG A 83 -16.76 -11.14 7.27
C ARG A 83 -15.56 -11.01 6.33
N VAL A 84 -15.28 -12.08 5.59
CA VAL A 84 -14.19 -12.13 4.61
C VAL A 84 -14.76 -12.39 3.23
N LEU A 85 -14.60 -11.42 2.32
CA LEU A 85 -14.87 -11.65 0.91
C LEU A 85 -13.81 -12.59 0.35
N ILE A 86 -14.24 -13.65 -0.33
CA ILE A 86 -13.35 -14.52 -1.11
C ILE A 86 -13.73 -14.47 -2.58
N ARG A 87 -12.74 -14.27 -3.43
CA ARG A 87 -12.85 -14.41 -4.89
C ARG A 87 -12.23 -15.73 -5.30
N ARG A 88 -12.98 -16.59 -5.99
CA ARG A 88 -12.51 -17.84 -6.57
C ARG A 88 -12.57 -17.78 -8.09
N ARG A 89 -11.58 -18.36 -8.74
CA ARG A 89 -11.62 -18.61 -10.18
C ARG A 89 -12.17 -20.01 -10.40
N VAL A 90 -13.39 -20.10 -10.94
CA VAL A 90 -14.07 -21.40 -11.16
C VAL A 90 -13.69 -22.00 -12.52
N ASP A 91 -13.60 -21.14 -13.53
CA ASP A 91 -13.19 -21.48 -14.89
C ASP A 91 -12.21 -20.44 -15.43
N ALA A 92 -11.69 -20.64 -16.63
CA ALA A 92 -10.76 -19.72 -17.28
C ALA A 92 -11.25 -18.27 -17.29
N ASP A 93 -12.57 -18.09 -17.51
CA ASP A 93 -13.21 -16.79 -17.70
C ASP A 93 -14.34 -16.55 -16.69
N ARG A 94 -14.35 -17.22 -15.53
CA ARG A 94 -15.41 -17.06 -14.52
C ARG A 94 -14.88 -16.95 -13.11
N HIS A 95 -15.28 -15.88 -12.43
CA HIS A 95 -14.96 -15.62 -11.03
C HIS A 95 -16.23 -15.57 -10.18
N THR A 96 -16.20 -16.22 -9.01
CA THR A 96 -17.30 -16.18 -8.03
C THR A 96 -16.87 -15.42 -6.80
N PHE A 97 -17.84 -14.82 -6.11
CA PHE A 97 -17.65 -14.02 -4.90
C PHE A 97 -18.55 -14.54 -3.80
N SER A 98 -17.98 -14.80 -2.64
CA SER A 98 -18.70 -15.23 -1.44
C SER A 98 -18.21 -14.48 -0.21
N LEU A 99 -19.06 -14.31 0.79
CA LEU A 99 -18.68 -13.86 2.13
C LEU A 99 -18.56 -15.06 3.05
N LEU A 100 -17.39 -15.21 3.66
CA LEU A 100 -17.11 -16.20 4.69
C LEU A 100 -17.24 -15.57 6.07
N TYR A 101 -17.79 -16.32 7.03
CA TYR A 101 -17.92 -15.85 8.42
C TYR A 101 -17.97 -17.04 9.39
N PRO A 102 -17.46 -16.87 10.64
CA PRO A 102 -17.51 -17.93 11.63
C PRO A 102 -18.96 -18.13 12.12
N THR A 103 -19.37 -19.41 12.26
CA THR A 103 -20.69 -19.80 12.79
C THR A 103 -20.61 -20.53 14.12
N GLY A 104 -19.50 -20.34 14.88
CA GLY A 104 -19.16 -21.07 16.08
C GLY A 104 -18.27 -22.27 15.74
N PRO A 105 -18.83 -23.49 15.51
CA PRO A 105 -17.99 -24.65 15.22
C PRO A 105 -17.50 -24.73 13.76
N GLY A 106 -18.05 -23.92 12.86
CA GLY A 106 -17.75 -23.99 11.42
C GLY A 106 -17.71 -22.64 10.74
N THR A 107 -17.66 -22.66 9.41
CA THR A 107 -17.67 -21.52 8.53
C THR A 107 -19.00 -21.43 7.80
N GLY A 108 -19.65 -20.26 7.88
CA GLY A 108 -20.78 -19.91 7.02
C GLY A 108 -20.29 -19.29 5.73
N GLU A 109 -21.02 -19.54 4.64
CA GLU A 109 -20.76 -18.95 3.34
C GLU A 109 -22.03 -18.32 2.77
N LEU A 110 -21.91 -17.10 2.27
CA LEU A 110 -22.96 -16.40 1.55
C LEU A 110 -22.46 -16.07 0.14
N LEU A 111 -23.02 -16.76 -0.86
CA LEU A 111 -22.71 -16.47 -2.27
C LEU A 111 -23.27 -15.09 -2.65
N LEU A 112 -22.42 -14.20 -3.16
CA LEU A 112 -22.81 -12.89 -3.67
C LEU A 112 -23.11 -12.92 -5.17
N GLY A 113 -22.40 -13.74 -5.94
CA GLY A 113 -22.60 -13.86 -7.38
C GLY A 113 -21.32 -14.22 -8.13
N ALA A 114 -21.34 -13.95 -9.44
CA ALA A 114 -20.24 -14.25 -10.34
C ALA A 114 -20.08 -13.18 -11.41
N LEU A 115 -18.86 -13.07 -11.97
CA LEU A 115 -18.55 -12.28 -13.16
C LEU A 115 -17.82 -13.15 -14.17
N ASP A 116 -18.20 -13.00 -15.44
CA ASP A 116 -17.54 -13.68 -16.55
C ASP A 116 -16.50 -12.75 -17.16
N CYS A 117 -15.21 -13.02 -16.86
CA CYS A 117 -14.06 -12.27 -17.36
C CYS A 117 -12.78 -13.10 -17.21
N ALA A 118 -11.82 -12.90 -18.12
CA ALA A 118 -10.53 -13.60 -18.07
C ALA A 118 -9.63 -13.10 -16.94
N ASP A 119 -9.53 -11.78 -16.80
CA ASP A 119 -8.71 -11.10 -15.80
C ASP A 119 -9.58 -10.29 -14.84
N LEU A 120 -9.28 -10.39 -13.55
CA LEU A 120 -9.92 -9.60 -12.51
C LEU A 120 -8.93 -9.30 -11.38
N ALA A 121 -8.94 -8.06 -10.91
CA ALA A 121 -8.20 -7.65 -9.73
C ALA A 121 -9.14 -7.04 -8.69
N LEU A 122 -9.15 -7.59 -7.45
CA LEU A 122 -9.83 -6.95 -6.34
C LEU A 122 -9.08 -5.69 -5.91
N LEU A 123 -9.82 -4.65 -5.58
CA LEU A 123 -9.27 -3.44 -4.97
C LEU A 123 -9.25 -3.56 -3.44
N PRO A 124 -8.42 -2.75 -2.75
CA PRO A 124 -8.50 -2.63 -1.30
C PRO A 124 -9.93 -2.29 -0.86
N PRO A 125 -10.36 -2.74 0.34
CA PRO A 125 -11.70 -2.42 0.84
C PRO A 125 -11.92 -0.91 0.83
N SER A 126 -13.13 -0.49 0.49
CA SER A 126 -13.44 0.94 0.48
C SER A 126 -13.44 1.50 1.92
N PRO A 127 -13.25 2.81 2.10
CA PRO A 127 -13.18 3.42 3.43
C PRO A 127 -14.42 3.21 4.30
N ASP A 128 -15.58 2.88 3.70
CA ASP A 128 -16.80 2.50 4.43
C ASP A 128 -16.68 1.15 5.16
N GLY A 129 -15.65 0.35 4.81
CA GLY A 129 -15.39 -0.97 5.38
C GLY A 129 -16.35 -2.07 4.95
N ALA A 130 -17.35 -1.78 4.12
CA ALA A 130 -18.39 -2.70 3.70
C ALA A 130 -18.31 -3.05 2.22
N SER A 131 -17.81 -2.14 1.40
CA SER A 131 -17.78 -2.26 -0.06
C SER A 131 -16.42 -2.70 -0.58
N VAL A 132 -16.41 -3.54 -1.62
CA VAL A 132 -15.21 -3.94 -2.36
C VAL A 132 -15.48 -3.80 -3.84
N LEU A 133 -14.57 -3.12 -4.53
CA LEU A 133 -14.59 -2.98 -5.98
C LEU A 133 -13.60 -3.96 -6.63
N ALA A 134 -13.86 -4.26 -7.91
CA ALA A 134 -12.96 -5.03 -8.76
C ALA A 134 -12.73 -4.31 -10.08
N LEU A 135 -11.54 -4.46 -10.63
CA LEU A 135 -11.16 -4.02 -11.97
C LEU A 135 -11.21 -5.21 -12.92
N LEU A 136 -11.91 -5.06 -14.02
CA LEU A 136 -11.99 -6.03 -15.11
C LEU A 136 -11.36 -5.40 -16.37
N PRO A 137 -10.04 -5.63 -16.61
CA PRO A 137 -9.38 -5.08 -17.78
C PRO A 137 -9.88 -5.72 -19.08
N GLY A 138 -10.46 -4.91 -19.96
CA GLY A 138 -10.87 -5.29 -21.30
C GLY A 138 -9.87 -4.83 -22.35
N ALA A 139 -10.22 -5.01 -23.63
CA ALA A 139 -9.36 -4.66 -24.75
C ALA A 139 -9.12 -3.15 -24.91
N ARG A 140 -10.10 -2.31 -24.58
CA ARG A 140 -10.05 -0.85 -24.79
C ARG A 140 -10.39 -0.04 -23.53
N SER A 141 -11.03 -0.64 -22.57
CA SER A 141 -11.42 -0.04 -21.29
C SER A 141 -11.30 -1.05 -20.17
N THR A 142 -11.27 -0.55 -18.93
CA THR A 142 -11.37 -1.36 -17.73
C THR A 142 -12.71 -1.07 -17.10
N ALA A 143 -13.53 -2.11 -16.92
CA ALA A 143 -14.79 -2.00 -16.18
C ALA A 143 -14.52 -2.05 -14.67
N VAL A 144 -15.21 -1.21 -13.93
CA VAL A 144 -15.19 -1.17 -12.46
C VAL A 144 -16.49 -1.75 -11.95
N TRP A 145 -16.40 -2.76 -11.08
CA TRP A 145 -17.56 -3.46 -10.54
C TRP A 145 -17.54 -3.42 -9.02
N LEU A 146 -18.69 -3.18 -8.41
CA LEU A 146 -18.92 -3.40 -6.99
C LEU A 146 -19.25 -4.89 -6.81
N VAL A 147 -18.37 -5.63 -6.11
CA VAL A 147 -18.49 -7.09 -5.92
C VAL A 147 -18.96 -7.48 -4.53
N ALA A 148 -18.87 -6.57 -3.56
CA ALA A 148 -19.45 -6.69 -2.22
C ALA A 148 -19.94 -5.33 -1.75
N GLY A 149 -20.98 -5.30 -0.91
CA GLY A 149 -21.59 -4.07 -0.39
C GLY A 149 -22.81 -3.59 -1.17
N GLY A 150 -23.09 -4.17 -2.35
CA GLY A 150 -24.30 -3.93 -3.13
C GLY A 150 -25.53 -4.72 -2.64
N GLY A 151 -26.70 -4.44 -3.22
CA GLY A 151 -27.97 -5.05 -2.80
C GLY A 151 -28.23 -6.45 -3.38
N PHE A 152 -27.79 -6.74 -4.62
CA PHE A 152 -28.22 -7.92 -5.38
C PHE A 152 -27.08 -8.65 -6.12
N GLY A 153 -25.86 -8.59 -5.60
CA GLY A 153 -24.69 -9.21 -6.22
C GLY A 153 -23.79 -8.19 -6.92
N PRO A 154 -22.88 -8.63 -7.81
CA PRO A 154 -21.97 -7.73 -8.50
C PRO A 154 -22.72 -6.70 -9.37
N GLU A 155 -22.36 -5.42 -9.21
CA GLU A 155 -22.99 -4.29 -9.92
C GLU A 155 -21.93 -3.52 -10.71
N HIS A 156 -22.22 -3.22 -11.98
CA HIS A 156 -21.35 -2.38 -12.81
C HIS A 156 -21.41 -0.93 -12.34
N VAL A 157 -20.23 -0.32 -12.11
CA VAL A 157 -20.12 1.05 -11.58
C VAL A 157 -19.70 2.03 -12.66
N ALA A 158 -18.62 1.71 -13.41
CA ALA A 158 -18.07 2.61 -14.41
C ALA A 158 -17.20 1.88 -15.42
N ASP A 159 -16.97 2.53 -16.57
CA ASP A 159 -15.98 2.12 -17.57
C ASP A 159 -14.90 3.19 -17.69
N VAL A 160 -13.64 2.81 -17.45
CA VAL A 160 -12.48 3.70 -17.59
C VAL A 160 -11.74 3.39 -18.88
N PRO A 161 -11.65 4.34 -19.85
CA PRO A 161 -10.91 4.11 -21.09
C PRO A 161 -9.43 3.78 -20.80
N GLY A 162 -8.94 2.67 -21.34
CA GLY A 162 -7.58 2.16 -21.16
C GLY A 162 -7.52 0.97 -20.19
N ARG A 163 -6.29 0.47 -20.00
CA ARG A 163 -6.00 -0.58 -19.02
C ARG A 163 -5.65 0.05 -17.68
N CYS A 164 -6.45 -0.24 -16.67
CA CYS A 164 -6.23 0.24 -15.31
C CYS A 164 -5.65 -0.85 -14.41
N SER A 165 -4.88 -0.41 -13.42
CA SER A 165 -4.31 -1.20 -12.32
C SER A 165 -4.16 -0.32 -11.08
N GLY A 166 -3.67 -0.90 -9.99
CA GLY A 166 -3.56 -0.20 -8.71
C GLY A 166 -4.93 -0.07 -8.04
N GLY A 167 -5.13 1.00 -7.31
CA GLY A 167 -6.34 1.33 -6.59
C GLY A 167 -6.01 1.91 -5.22
N VAL A 168 -6.18 3.22 -5.08
CA VAL A 168 -5.90 3.96 -3.85
C VAL A 168 -7.06 4.92 -3.58
N TRP A 169 -7.66 4.81 -2.42
CA TRP A 169 -8.70 5.72 -1.97
C TRP A 169 -8.09 7.07 -1.58
N LEU A 170 -8.67 8.16 -2.07
CA LEU A 170 -8.18 9.52 -1.85
C LEU A 170 -9.02 10.30 -0.82
N ASP A 171 -10.18 9.80 -0.46
CA ASP A 171 -11.07 10.37 0.55
C ASP A 171 -11.63 9.29 1.48
N ARG A 172 -12.22 9.71 2.58
CA ARG A 172 -12.81 8.81 3.58
C ARG A 172 -14.23 8.38 3.25
N GLU A 173 -14.87 9.09 2.34
CA GLU A 173 -16.23 8.82 1.89
C GLU A 173 -16.29 7.69 0.86
N GLY A 174 -15.12 7.27 0.32
CA GLY A 174 -15.06 6.24 -0.71
C GLY A 174 -15.58 6.72 -2.08
N ARG A 175 -15.52 8.03 -2.32
CA ARG A 175 -15.95 8.64 -3.57
C ARG A 175 -14.84 8.70 -4.62
N LEU A 176 -13.63 9.09 -4.20
CA LEU A 176 -12.50 9.32 -5.08
C LEU A 176 -11.53 8.14 -5.07
N LEU A 177 -11.46 7.43 -6.17
CA LEU A 177 -10.56 6.29 -6.36
C LEU A 177 -9.47 6.65 -7.37
N ALA A 178 -8.21 6.60 -6.95
CA ALA A 178 -7.08 6.75 -7.86
C ALA A 178 -6.72 5.42 -8.50
N LEU A 179 -6.48 5.43 -9.81
CA LEU A 179 -6.08 4.29 -10.63
C LEU A 179 -4.87 4.65 -11.48
N ASP A 180 -4.01 3.69 -11.72
CA ASP A 180 -2.93 3.76 -12.70
C ASP A 180 -3.48 3.34 -14.06
N ARG A 181 -3.49 4.22 -15.04
CA ARG A 181 -4.11 4.02 -16.35
C ARG A 181 -3.10 4.10 -17.49
N GLN A 182 -3.13 3.11 -18.37
CA GLN A 182 -2.47 3.12 -19.66
C GLN A 182 -3.53 3.20 -20.77
N LEU A 183 -3.41 4.19 -21.66
CA LEU A 183 -4.37 4.37 -22.75
C LEU A 183 -4.27 3.26 -23.81
N PRO A 184 -5.36 2.97 -24.55
CA PRO A 184 -5.32 2.05 -25.67
C PRO A 184 -4.29 2.47 -26.71
N GLY A 185 -3.53 1.51 -27.25
CA GLY A 185 -2.43 1.77 -28.18
C GLY A 185 -1.06 1.90 -27.52
N GLY A 186 -0.98 1.78 -26.20
CA GLY A 186 0.27 1.87 -25.44
C GLY A 186 0.56 3.29 -24.97
N GLY A 187 1.81 3.55 -24.60
CA GLY A 187 2.22 4.81 -24.00
C GLY A 187 2.43 4.69 -22.51
N PRO A 188 2.80 5.80 -21.84
CA PRO A 188 3.10 5.79 -20.42
C PRO A 188 1.86 5.57 -19.56
N VAL A 189 2.10 4.98 -18.40
CA VAL A 189 1.08 4.84 -17.37
C VAL A 189 0.94 6.17 -16.62
N LYS A 190 -0.30 6.63 -16.42
CA LYS A 190 -0.60 7.85 -15.67
C LYS A 190 -1.61 7.57 -14.56
N ALA A 191 -1.41 8.17 -13.39
CA ALA A 191 -2.43 8.10 -12.36
C ALA A 191 -3.59 9.06 -12.66
N VAL A 192 -4.80 8.54 -12.52
CA VAL A 192 -6.07 9.25 -12.72
C VAL A 192 -6.97 9.08 -11.51
N VAL A 193 -7.93 9.98 -11.34
CA VAL A 193 -8.99 9.87 -10.33
C VAL A 193 -10.29 9.49 -11.03
N LEU A 194 -10.96 8.50 -10.49
CA LEU A 194 -12.32 8.10 -10.81
C LEU A 194 -13.26 8.66 -9.73
N ASP A 195 -14.17 9.54 -10.09
CA ASP A 195 -15.20 10.07 -9.19
C ASP A 195 -16.46 9.20 -9.29
N LEU A 196 -16.70 8.37 -8.29
CA LEU A 196 -17.81 7.41 -8.27
C LEU A 196 -19.17 8.07 -8.10
N GLU A 197 -19.26 9.23 -7.43
CA GLU A 197 -20.51 9.97 -7.29
C GLU A 197 -20.89 10.73 -8.57
N ARG A 198 -19.90 11.03 -9.42
CA ARG A 198 -20.14 11.70 -10.71
C ARG A 198 -20.27 10.70 -11.88
N GLY A 199 -20.76 9.51 -11.60
CA GLY A 199 -20.99 8.50 -12.63
C GLY A 199 -19.74 7.98 -13.29
N GLY A 200 -18.61 7.96 -12.57
CA GLY A 200 -17.34 7.47 -13.09
C GLY A 200 -16.55 8.50 -13.91
N GLU A 201 -16.71 9.79 -13.64
CA GLU A 201 -15.88 10.83 -14.27
C GLU A 201 -14.40 10.58 -13.99
N VAL A 202 -13.58 10.60 -15.06
CA VAL A 202 -12.14 10.34 -14.95
C VAL A 202 -11.36 11.64 -15.18
N THR A 203 -10.57 12.04 -14.18
CA THR A 203 -9.71 13.22 -14.24
C THR A 203 -8.24 12.87 -14.02
N PRO A 204 -7.28 13.63 -14.61
CA PRO A 204 -5.86 13.43 -14.35
C PRO A 204 -5.49 13.68 -12.88
N LEU A 205 -4.63 12.81 -12.30
CA LEU A 205 -4.06 13.03 -10.98
C LEU A 205 -2.56 13.36 -11.06
N LEU A 206 -1.78 12.50 -11.72
CA LEU A 206 -0.34 12.65 -11.86
C LEU A 206 0.07 12.61 -13.33
N GLN A 207 0.72 13.68 -13.77
CA GLN A 207 1.33 13.82 -15.10
C GLN A 207 2.62 14.63 -14.94
N ILE A 208 3.69 13.99 -14.44
CA ILE A 208 4.95 14.68 -14.10
C ILE A 208 5.64 15.12 -15.37
N THR A 209 5.83 14.24 -16.35
CA THR A 209 6.20 14.58 -17.72
C THR A 209 5.28 13.86 -18.69
N PRO A 210 5.17 14.26 -19.96
CA PRO A 210 4.34 13.56 -20.94
C PRO A 210 4.74 12.09 -21.13
N GLU A 211 6.04 11.78 -21.06
CA GLU A 211 6.61 10.47 -21.39
C GLU A 211 6.79 9.55 -20.17
N SER A 212 6.79 10.12 -18.95
CA SER A 212 7.05 9.33 -17.73
C SER A 212 5.90 8.41 -17.37
N ASN A 213 6.23 7.29 -16.74
CA ASN A 213 5.29 6.46 -16.02
C ASN A 213 5.10 7.01 -14.61
N ASP A 214 3.88 7.40 -14.28
CA ASP A 214 3.56 8.04 -13.01
C ASP A 214 2.47 7.24 -12.30
N ARG A 215 2.85 6.51 -11.24
CA ARG A 215 1.97 5.62 -10.48
C ARG A 215 1.74 6.14 -9.09
N LEU A 216 0.52 5.99 -8.57
CA LEU A 216 0.22 6.23 -7.17
C LEU A 216 0.29 4.91 -6.39
N LEU A 217 1.15 4.87 -5.37
CA LEU A 217 1.35 3.67 -4.56
C LEU A 217 0.46 3.64 -3.32
N THR A 218 0.35 4.76 -2.63
CA THR A 218 -0.54 4.93 -1.48
C THR A 218 -0.79 6.42 -1.22
N ALA A 219 -1.84 6.72 -0.47
CA ALA A 219 -2.19 8.06 -0.05
C ALA A 219 -2.73 8.04 1.39
N ASP A 220 -2.64 9.19 2.05
CA ASP A 220 -3.39 9.45 3.27
C ASP A 220 -4.50 10.46 2.97
N ALA A 221 -5.74 10.02 3.15
CA ALA A 221 -6.93 10.83 2.86
C ALA A 221 -7.06 12.07 3.77
N ASP A 222 -6.43 12.06 4.95
CA ASP A 222 -6.53 13.16 5.92
C ASP A 222 -5.58 14.30 5.60
N SER A 223 -4.29 13.99 5.41
CA SER A 223 -3.27 15.00 5.10
C SER A 223 -3.17 15.31 3.61
N GLY A 224 -3.70 14.43 2.76
CA GLY A 224 -3.52 14.50 1.32
C GLY A 224 -2.11 14.07 0.87
N LEU A 225 -1.30 13.45 1.73
CA LEU A 225 0.03 12.94 1.34
C LEU A 225 -0.12 11.84 0.30
N LEU A 226 0.60 11.98 -0.81
CA LEU A 226 0.67 11.02 -1.91
C LEU A 226 2.08 10.44 -1.99
N LEU A 227 2.20 9.10 -2.03
CA LEU A 227 3.43 8.38 -2.35
C LEU A 227 3.36 7.87 -3.77
N VAL A 228 4.30 8.28 -4.59
CA VAL A 228 4.27 8.04 -6.03
C VAL A 228 5.54 7.32 -6.48
N ARG A 229 5.44 6.59 -7.56
CA ARG A 229 6.57 6.01 -8.28
C ARG A 229 6.60 6.57 -9.70
N SER A 230 7.76 7.09 -10.10
CA SER A 230 7.91 7.67 -11.43
C SER A 230 9.32 7.53 -11.96
N ASP A 231 9.43 7.39 -13.28
CA ASP A 231 10.70 7.42 -14.02
C ASP A 231 11.03 8.83 -14.60
N ALA A 232 10.23 9.85 -14.26
CA ALA A 232 10.46 11.24 -14.67
C ALA A 232 11.88 11.76 -14.34
N PRO A 233 12.55 11.37 -13.23
CA PRO A 233 13.94 11.74 -12.96
C PRO A 233 14.98 11.02 -13.83
N GLY A 234 14.58 10.26 -14.85
CA GLY A 234 15.44 9.49 -15.74
C GLY A 234 15.59 8.01 -15.36
N HIS A 235 15.07 7.60 -14.21
CA HIS A 235 14.98 6.22 -13.76
C HIS A 235 13.88 6.10 -12.70
N ASP A 236 13.40 4.88 -12.47
CA ASP A 236 12.31 4.61 -11.53
C ASP A 236 12.67 5.03 -10.09
N ARG A 237 11.86 5.92 -9.51
CA ARG A 237 12.07 6.49 -8.17
C ARG A 237 10.79 6.62 -7.37
N LEU A 238 10.92 6.44 -6.07
CA LEU A 238 9.89 6.79 -5.10
C LEU A 238 9.94 8.30 -4.85
N GLY A 239 8.77 8.93 -4.96
CA GLY A 239 8.56 10.35 -4.71
C GLY A 239 7.33 10.59 -3.84
N TRP A 240 7.08 11.85 -3.51
CA TRP A 240 5.91 12.26 -2.77
C TRP A 240 5.37 13.62 -3.23
N GLY A 241 4.10 13.82 -3.04
CA GLY A 241 3.38 15.06 -3.30
C GLY A 241 2.22 15.23 -2.34
N VAL A 242 1.44 16.28 -2.52
CA VAL A 242 0.24 16.58 -1.73
C VAL A 242 -0.93 16.79 -2.66
N LEU A 243 -2.03 16.11 -2.41
CA LEU A 243 -3.26 16.21 -3.17
C LEU A 243 -3.78 17.66 -3.19
N GLY A 244 -4.13 18.15 -4.36
CA GLY A 244 -4.59 19.52 -4.54
C GLY A 244 -3.50 20.61 -4.48
N SER A 245 -2.23 20.24 -4.26
CA SER A 245 -1.11 21.18 -4.28
C SER A 245 -0.59 21.38 -5.70
N CYS A 246 -0.22 22.62 -6.01
CA CYS A 246 0.51 22.95 -7.25
C CYS A 246 2.05 22.80 -7.13
N LEU A 247 2.54 22.33 -5.98
CA LEU A 247 3.96 22.06 -5.81
C LEU A 247 4.36 20.79 -6.57
N PRO A 248 5.56 20.75 -7.19
CA PRO A 248 6.01 19.58 -7.91
C PRO A 248 6.25 18.38 -6.97
N VAL A 249 6.11 17.18 -7.52
CA VAL A 249 6.49 15.93 -6.85
C VAL A 249 7.98 15.98 -6.49
N ARG A 250 8.32 15.57 -5.28
CA ARG A 250 9.68 15.53 -4.76
C ARG A 250 10.19 14.10 -4.72
N PHE A 251 11.46 13.89 -5.11
CA PHE A 251 12.13 12.59 -5.15
C PHE A 251 13.33 12.58 -4.19
N PRO A 252 13.12 12.23 -2.90
CA PRO A 252 14.17 12.27 -1.89
C PRO A 252 15.30 11.28 -2.19
N GLU A 253 16.56 11.72 -2.05
CA GLU A 253 17.72 10.83 -2.23
C GLU A 253 17.82 9.74 -1.16
N CYS A 254 17.33 10.00 0.06
CA CYS A 254 17.32 9.00 1.12
C CYS A 254 16.42 7.79 0.84
N LEU A 255 15.47 7.89 -0.11
CA LEU A 255 14.62 6.78 -0.56
C LEU A 255 15.21 6.03 -1.76
N ARG A 256 16.38 6.44 -2.25
CA ARG A 256 17.10 5.75 -3.32
C ARG A 256 17.95 4.64 -2.71
N ALA A 257 17.52 3.41 -2.86
CA ALA A 257 18.33 2.24 -2.52
C ALA A 257 19.01 1.70 -3.79
N ALA A 258 20.33 1.47 -3.72
CA ALA A 258 21.08 0.98 -4.88
C ALA A 258 20.81 -0.51 -5.14
N ASP A 259 20.67 -1.30 -4.06
CA ASP A 259 20.59 -2.76 -4.12
C ASP A 259 19.34 -3.32 -3.42
N ALA A 260 18.30 -2.50 -3.26
CA ALA A 260 17.06 -2.89 -2.63
C ALA A 260 15.85 -2.22 -3.29
N THR A 261 14.69 -2.86 -3.20
CA THR A 261 13.42 -2.27 -3.60
C THR A 261 12.72 -1.67 -2.39
N VAL A 262 12.31 -0.40 -2.50
CA VAL A 262 11.59 0.31 -1.44
C VAL A 262 10.14 0.49 -1.87
N THR A 263 9.19 -0.01 -1.05
CA THR A 263 7.76 0.04 -1.33
C THR A 263 7.00 0.56 -0.11
N PRO A 264 6.23 1.67 -0.21
CA PRO A 264 5.39 2.13 0.88
C PRO A 264 4.22 1.19 1.08
N PHE A 265 3.84 0.92 2.35
CA PHE A 265 2.70 0.08 2.67
C PHE A 265 1.72 0.71 3.68
N ALA A 266 2.15 1.72 4.45
CA ALA A 266 1.25 2.42 5.37
C ALA A 266 1.70 3.88 5.58
N VAL A 267 0.74 4.78 5.72
CA VAL A 267 0.96 6.19 6.04
C VAL A 267 0.26 6.51 7.36
N GLN A 268 0.95 7.24 8.24
CA GLN A 268 0.35 7.69 9.51
C GLN A 268 -0.82 8.63 9.21
N PRO A 269 -2.03 8.38 9.77
CA PRO A 269 -3.18 9.25 9.57
C PRO A 269 -2.90 10.71 9.95
N GLY A 270 -3.19 11.64 9.04
CA GLY A 270 -2.72 13.01 9.12
C GLY A 270 -3.69 14.05 9.66
N GLN A 271 -4.78 13.67 10.37
CA GLN A 271 -5.85 14.61 10.80
C GLN A 271 -5.35 15.88 11.50
N MET A 272 -4.25 15.77 12.27
CA MET A 272 -3.64 16.88 13.01
C MET A 272 -2.20 17.16 12.55
N LEU A 273 -1.72 16.45 11.53
CA LEU A 273 -0.36 16.53 11.02
C LEU A 273 -0.33 17.21 9.66
N MET A 274 0.70 17.99 9.42
CA MET A 274 1.02 18.40 8.06
C MET A 274 1.50 17.20 7.25
N PRO A 275 1.25 17.14 5.92
CA PRO A 275 1.67 16.02 5.09
C PRO A 275 3.15 15.67 5.24
N GLU A 276 4.01 16.69 5.42
CA GLU A 276 5.45 16.53 5.61
C GLU A 276 5.83 15.86 6.93
N SER A 277 4.93 15.87 7.92
CA SER A 277 5.15 15.32 9.25
C SER A 277 4.62 13.90 9.42
N CYS A 278 3.78 13.43 8.48
CA CYS A 278 3.24 12.07 8.51
C CYS A 278 4.34 11.04 8.33
N ALA A 279 4.39 10.04 9.21
CA ALA A 279 5.32 8.93 9.08
C ALA A 279 4.84 7.96 8.00
N VAL A 280 5.76 7.51 7.17
CA VAL A 280 5.54 6.52 6.11
C VAL A 280 6.29 5.25 6.47
N ALA A 281 5.58 4.13 6.49
CA ALA A 281 6.16 2.80 6.63
C ALA A 281 6.48 2.23 5.25
N LEU A 282 7.69 1.72 5.12
CA LEU A 282 8.26 1.23 3.89
C LEU A 282 8.74 -0.21 4.09
N ARG A 283 8.45 -1.06 3.14
CA ARG A 283 9.10 -2.35 3.00
C ARG A 283 10.37 -2.15 2.17
N ILE A 284 11.48 -2.66 2.66
CA ILE A 284 12.78 -2.61 1.99
C ILE A 284 13.20 -4.04 1.71
N ASP A 285 13.13 -4.46 0.44
CA ASP A 285 13.52 -5.79 0.00
C ASP A 285 14.94 -5.77 -0.53
N GLY A 286 15.85 -6.41 0.20
CA GLY A 286 17.20 -6.72 -0.26
C GLY A 286 17.27 -8.06 -0.97
N ALA A 287 18.49 -8.55 -1.21
CA ALA A 287 18.71 -9.81 -1.93
C ALA A 287 18.20 -11.04 -1.16
N THR A 288 18.22 -11.04 0.17
CA THR A 288 17.88 -12.19 1.02
C THR A 288 16.82 -11.88 2.05
N ASP A 289 16.71 -10.63 2.48
CA ASP A 289 15.91 -10.23 3.63
C ASP A 289 15.06 -9.00 3.33
N SER A 290 13.97 -8.87 4.09
CA SER A 290 13.11 -7.68 4.07
C SER A 290 13.21 -6.96 5.41
N TRP A 291 13.27 -5.62 5.36
CA TRP A 291 13.30 -4.73 6.51
C TRP A 291 12.11 -3.78 6.51
N VAL A 292 11.85 -3.20 7.67
CA VAL A 292 10.89 -2.10 7.84
C VAL A 292 11.64 -0.79 7.81
N GLY A 293 11.26 0.09 6.89
CA GLY A 293 11.74 1.45 6.80
C GLY A 293 10.74 2.44 7.39
N LEU A 294 11.20 3.44 8.14
CA LEU A 294 10.38 4.56 8.58
C LEU A 294 10.97 5.87 8.06
N TRP A 295 10.11 6.68 7.46
CA TRP A 295 10.51 7.93 6.85
C TRP A 295 9.41 8.99 7.01
N ARG A 296 9.79 10.28 7.06
CA ARG A 296 8.89 11.43 6.96
C ARG A 296 9.32 12.35 5.83
N PRO A 297 8.38 12.95 5.07
CA PRO A 297 8.72 13.89 4.00
C PRO A 297 9.57 15.09 4.45
N ALA A 298 9.39 15.58 5.68
CA ALA A 298 10.23 16.61 6.27
C ALA A 298 11.63 16.10 6.65
N GLY A 299 11.79 14.79 6.84
CA GLY A 299 13.03 14.13 7.22
C GLY A 299 13.95 13.89 6.02
N ARG A 300 15.26 13.85 6.28
CA ARG A 300 16.29 13.52 5.27
C ARG A 300 16.87 12.13 5.44
N ARG A 301 16.31 11.33 6.35
CA ARG A 301 16.82 10.01 6.72
C ARG A 301 15.73 8.97 6.60
N LEU A 302 16.10 7.82 6.07
CA LEU A 302 15.34 6.60 6.15
C LEU A 302 15.88 5.81 7.34
N HIS A 303 15.02 5.58 8.34
CA HIS A 303 15.33 4.72 9.48
C HIS A 303 14.97 3.28 9.11
N GLN A 304 15.91 2.36 9.31
CA GLN A 304 15.74 0.96 8.96
C GLN A 304 15.74 0.09 10.22
N PHE A 305 14.79 -0.83 10.30
CA PHE A 305 14.58 -1.75 11.42
C PHE A 305 14.48 -3.18 10.92
N ALA A 306 14.91 -4.12 11.74
CA ALA A 306 14.64 -5.51 11.48
C ALA A 306 13.13 -5.77 11.50
N ALA A 307 12.62 -6.50 10.53
CA ALA A 307 11.24 -6.96 10.54
C ALA A 307 11.06 -8.05 11.60
N PRO A 308 9.87 -8.18 12.23
CA PRO A 308 9.58 -9.32 13.09
C PRO A 308 9.67 -10.63 12.29
N ASP A 309 10.17 -11.69 12.92
CA ASP A 309 10.15 -13.00 12.29
C ASP A 309 8.73 -13.43 11.96
N GLY A 310 8.49 -13.87 10.72
CA GLY A 310 7.15 -14.21 10.24
C GLY A 310 6.26 -13.02 9.94
N TRP A 311 6.84 -11.81 9.81
CA TRP A 311 6.07 -10.63 9.37
C TRP A 311 5.37 -10.91 8.04
N ALA A 312 4.08 -10.56 7.98
CA ALA A 312 3.34 -10.52 6.72
C ALA A 312 3.85 -9.35 5.89
N ALA A 313 4.94 -9.58 5.16
CA ALA A 313 5.77 -8.55 4.56
C ALA A 313 4.96 -7.59 3.68
N GLY A 314 5.03 -6.29 4.00
CA GLY A 314 4.25 -5.25 3.35
C GLY A 314 2.86 -5.03 3.96
N SER A 315 2.51 -5.71 5.06
CA SER A 315 1.28 -5.46 5.81
C SER A 315 1.60 -4.74 7.12
N GLY A 316 0.75 -3.79 7.47
CA GLY A 316 0.85 -3.02 8.70
C GLY A 316 0.03 -1.74 8.62
N PHE A 317 -0.19 -1.12 9.77
CA PHE A 317 -0.96 0.12 9.84
C PHE A 317 -0.46 0.99 11.00
N TRP A 318 -0.69 2.29 10.89
CA TRP A 318 -0.36 3.25 11.91
C TRP A 318 -1.56 3.56 12.79
N THR A 319 -1.31 3.72 14.10
CA THR A 319 -2.25 4.42 14.97
C THR A 319 -2.09 5.93 14.79
N ARG A 320 -3.08 6.69 15.27
CA ARG A 320 -3.02 8.17 15.24
C ARG A 320 -1.87 8.72 16.09
N GLU A 321 -1.52 7.99 17.16
CA GLU A 321 -0.43 8.32 18.09
C GLU A 321 0.96 8.10 17.50
N GLY A 322 1.05 7.49 16.31
CA GLY A 322 2.32 7.27 15.61
C GLY A 322 3.01 5.96 15.98
N VAL A 323 2.25 4.96 16.38
CA VAL A 323 2.72 3.58 16.56
C VAL A 323 2.37 2.76 15.34
N LEU A 324 3.38 2.15 14.73
CA LEU A 324 3.21 1.21 13.62
C LEU A 324 2.95 -0.19 14.17
N HIS A 325 1.87 -0.79 13.74
CA HIS A 325 1.48 -2.16 14.02
C HIS A 325 1.89 -3.05 12.86
N LEU A 326 2.65 -4.09 13.15
CA LEU A 326 3.18 -5.05 12.17
C LEU A 326 2.65 -6.46 12.47
N PRO A 327 1.63 -6.93 11.74
CA PRO A 327 1.11 -8.28 11.92
C PRO A 327 2.15 -9.34 11.53
N TYR A 328 2.32 -10.37 12.37
CA TYR A 328 3.25 -11.46 12.10
C TYR A 328 2.71 -12.80 12.62
N ALA A 329 3.21 -13.89 12.06
CA ALA A 329 2.89 -15.25 12.52
C ALA A 329 4.16 -16.07 12.62
N GLN A 330 4.35 -16.75 13.76
CA GLN A 330 5.47 -17.67 13.99
C GLN A 330 5.01 -18.90 14.76
N GLU A 331 5.89 -19.88 14.89
CA GLU A 331 5.62 -21.05 15.73
C GLU A 331 5.37 -20.61 17.19
N GLY A 332 4.23 -21.00 17.75
CA GLY A 332 3.80 -20.58 19.09
C GLY A 332 3.04 -19.24 19.16
N ALA A 333 3.03 -18.43 18.09
CA ALA A 333 2.24 -17.22 17.98
C ALA A 333 1.65 -17.11 16.56
N PRO A 334 0.56 -17.85 16.27
CA PRO A 334 -0.01 -17.93 14.92
C PRO A 334 -0.64 -16.62 14.44
N CYS A 335 -0.91 -15.69 15.36
CA CYS A 335 -1.39 -14.34 15.10
C CYS A 335 -0.85 -13.41 16.19
N ALA A 336 -0.03 -12.44 15.81
CA ALA A 336 0.53 -11.48 16.73
C ALA A 336 0.80 -10.14 16.01
N VAL A 337 0.99 -9.08 16.79
CA VAL A 337 1.29 -7.74 16.28
C VAL A 337 2.52 -7.19 17.01
N ALA A 338 3.55 -6.85 16.27
CA ALA A 338 4.69 -6.11 16.80
C ALA A 338 4.44 -4.60 16.69
N LEU A 339 4.90 -3.85 17.68
CA LEU A 339 4.72 -2.41 17.77
C LEU A 339 6.04 -1.71 17.53
N LEU A 340 6.03 -0.67 16.68
CA LEU A 340 7.20 0.13 16.38
C LEU A 340 6.83 1.61 16.42
N GLU A 341 7.46 2.36 17.33
CA GLU A 341 7.29 3.81 17.39
C GLU A 341 8.14 4.51 16.33
N ALA A 342 7.56 5.54 15.70
CA ALA A 342 8.30 6.34 14.75
C ALA A 342 9.36 7.17 15.47
N PRO A 343 10.65 7.10 15.06
CA PRO A 343 11.70 7.94 15.62
C PRO A 343 11.32 9.42 15.49
N VAL A 344 11.57 10.18 16.55
CA VAL A 344 11.49 11.64 16.50
C VAL A 344 12.78 12.13 15.85
N ASP A 345 12.67 12.79 14.69
CA ASP A 345 13.82 13.49 14.11
C ASP A 345 14.16 14.66 15.05
N GLU A 346 15.21 14.51 15.86
CA GLU A 346 15.72 15.62 16.67
C GLU A 346 16.10 16.77 15.74
N PRO A 347 15.60 17.99 15.96
CA PRO A 347 16.09 19.16 15.24
C PRO A 347 17.59 19.26 15.50
N ARG A 348 18.37 19.16 14.43
CA ARG A 348 19.83 19.31 14.51
C ARG A 348 20.10 20.63 15.21
N ARG A 349 20.51 20.61 16.48
CA ARG A 349 21.10 21.75 17.14
C ARG A 349 22.23 22.21 16.24
N ALA A 350 22.08 23.39 15.65
CA ALA A 350 23.20 24.04 14.95
C ALA A 350 24.35 24.03 15.92
N ALA A 351 25.42 23.31 15.57
CA ALA A 351 26.65 23.32 16.32
C ALA A 351 27.12 24.80 16.33
N VAL A 352 26.89 25.46 17.42
CA VAL A 352 27.50 26.74 17.71
C VAL A 352 28.99 26.40 17.92
N SER A 353 29.75 26.48 16.84
CA SER A 353 31.23 26.45 16.91
C SER A 353 31.67 27.71 17.62
N GLY A 354 31.74 27.62 18.94
CA GLY A 354 32.42 28.59 19.75
C GLY A 354 33.94 28.42 19.57
N THR A 355 34.52 29.14 18.65
CA THR A 355 35.94 29.46 18.66
C THR A 355 36.07 30.98 18.66
N GLY A 356 36.43 31.50 19.80
CA GLY A 356 36.79 32.91 19.92
C GLY A 356 38.01 33.24 19.07
N ALA A 357 37.86 34.25 18.22
CA ALA A 357 38.95 35.09 17.75
C ALA A 357 38.39 36.47 17.48
N SER A 358 38.91 37.43 18.26
CA SER A 358 38.76 38.87 18.04
C SER A 358 39.16 39.25 16.63
N GLY A 359 38.32 40.02 15.92
CA GLY A 359 38.68 40.61 14.63
C GLY A 359 37.50 41.38 14.04
N SER A 360 37.58 42.65 14.18
CA SER A 360 36.90 43.77 13.46
C SER A 360 35.74 43.46 12.51
N THR A 361 34.65 44.12 12.82
CA THR A 361 33.38 44.23 12.02
C THR A 361 33.59 44.92 10.67
N PRO A 362 32.81 44.50 9.64
CA PRO A 362 31.95 45.47 8.98
C PRO A 362 30.48 45.09 9.12
N ALA A 363 29.68 46.09 9.46
CA ALA A 363 28.25 46.03 9.60
C ALA A 363 27.58 45.75 8.25
N PHE A 364 27.01 44.57 8.08
CA PHE A 364 25.96 44.33 7.09
C PHE A 364 24.63 44.42 7.79
N GLY A 365 23.83 45.42 7.36
CA GLY A 365 22.51 45.70 7.89
C GLY A 365 21.59 44.51 7.73
N MET A 366 21.07 44.00 8.85
CA MET A 366 19.94 43.09 8.89
C MET A 366 18.69 43.84 8.37
N CYS A 367 18.25 43.55 7.16
CA CYS A 367 16.92 43.94 6.70
C CYS A 367 15.87 43.19 7.54
N LYS A 368 15.16 43.93 8.38
CA LYS A 368 13.95 43.39 9.04
C LYS A 368 12.89 43.10 7.98
N PRO A 369 12.13 42.00 8.06
CA PRO A 369 11.01 41.77 7.17
C PRO A 369 9.99 42.92 7.30
N VAL A 370 9.67 43.57 6.18
CA VAL A 370 8.65 44.63 6.12
C VAL A 370 7.31 43.95 5.80
N PRO A 371 6.23 44.20 6.58
CA PRO A 371 4.90 43.70 6.25
C PRO A 371 4.48 44.16 4.84
N LEU A 372 3.81 43.30 4.07
CA LEU A 372 3.42 43.52 2.68
C LEU A 372 2.64 44.82 2.44
N GLY A 373 1.92 45.35 3.47
CA GLY A 373 1.18 46.61 3.40
C GLY A 373 2.06 47.90 3.44
N GLN A 374 3.39 47.77 3.67
CA GLN A 374 4.33 48.89 3.75
C GLN A 374 5.44 48.85 2.69
N ALA A 375 5.34 47.95 1.71
CA ALA A 375 6.31 47.91 0.61
C ALA A 375 6.07 49.12 -0.33
N PRO A 376 7.09 49.94 -0.62
CA PRO A 376 6.92 51.07 -1.56
C PRO A 376 6.68 50.55 -2.98
N LEU A 377 5.53 50.87 -3.54
CA LEU A 377 5.23 50.65 -4.94
C LEU A 377 6.04 51.65 -5.76
N THR A 378 7.21 51.27 -6.28
CA THR A 378 7.93 52.06 -7.25
C THR A 378 7.18 52.06 -8.57
N GLY A 379 6.50 53.18 -8.86
CA GLY A 379 5.83 53.44 -10.13
C GLY A 379 6.81 53.43 -11.30
N ARG A 380 6.55 52.60 -12.30
CA ARG A 380 7.16 52.70 -13.62
C ARG A 380 6.50 53.88 -14.34
N THR A 381 7.18 55.03 -14.46
CA THR A 381 6.91 56.03 -15.45
C THR A 381 7.41 55.57 -16.81
N ALA A 382 6.53 55.42 -17.77
CA ALA A 382 6.90 55.24 -19.17
C ALA A 382 7.40 56.56 -19.75
N PRO A 383 8.46 56.56 -20.60
CA PRO A 383 8.80 57.74 -21.39
C PRO A 383 7.91 57.82 -22.62
N GLY A 384 7.47 59.07 -22.95
CA GLY A 384 6.76 59.44 -24.15
C GLY A 384 7.58 59.36 -25.44
#